data_81ea0cb67156089e04ed31245d714be4
#
_entry.id   81ea0cb67156089e04ed31245d714be4
#
_cell.length_a   1.000
_cell.length_b   1.000
_cell.length_c   1.000
_cell.angle_alpha   90.00
_cell.angle_beta   90.00
_cell.angle_gamma   90.00
#
_symmetry.space_group_name_H-M   'P 1'
#
loop_
_entity.id
_entity.type
_entity.pdbx_description
1 polymer ?
#
loop_
_entity_poly.entity_id
_entity_poly.type
_entity_poly.pdbx_seq_one_letter_code
_entity_poly.pdbx_strand_id
1 'polypeptide(L)'
;MNSTKKNLCGALVFAALCVSLTGCPEEKHPAAAAQPAVASPAPATATAAPAAAPAASTPESRPAPAASTATQPATAAAAATPPAPPPPPPVMGFDDAVAKATHAVFTNAPPPEANAGMVVIDPLVDGMSGYQSKATQTIQDRITHIVKEEFPKYAVQSISPENLKKNPRVLVGTFTPVNAEMKTAGVRESYRFCLVMGDLSTGKIIAKSVARARIAEVDPTPAAVFNDSPVWTADPSIQAYIATCQASKVGDAIKSEYLDGLLAAALVSEAGDAYQQGQYREALDLYTTALKAPAGEQLRVYNGRYLSLVQLKRDEQVTAFRDLVDYGFRRNRLAVMFTFRPGSVRFATTNKLSSSYGMWLEQIASEAVAKKSCLQITGHTSPTGTAALNDNLSLLRAEYIQSRLEEDQPGLKKRTLAAGVGSKENIVGTGRDDASDELDRRVELKPIEACP
;
A
#
# COMPACT_ATOMS: atom_id res chain seq x y z
N MET A 1 -47.34 -50.66 -9.22
CA MET A 1 -48.75 -50.24 -9.35
C MET A 1 -48.73 -48.71 -9.43
N ASN A 2 -48.97 -48.27 -10.62
CA ASN A 2 -49.80 -47.17 -11.09
C ASN A 2 -49.55 -45.79 -10.41
N SER A 3 -49.01 -44.89 -11.19
CA SER A 3 -49.67 -43.96 -12.14
C SER A 3 -50.00 -42.63 -11.43
N THR A 4 -49.71 -41.41 -11.88
CA THR A 4 -50.00 -40.82 -13.15
C THR A 4 -49.29 -39.46 -13.27
N LYS A 5 -48.85 -39.19 -14.49
CA LYS A 5 -48.41 -37.86 -15.01
C LYS A 5 -49.58 -36.88 -15.02
N LYS A 6 -49.33 -35.59 -14.83
CA LYS A 6 -50.04 -34.53 -15.57
C LYS A 6 -49.12 -33.36 -15.86
N ASN A 7 -48.81 -33.22 -17.15
CA ASN A 7 -48.37 -31.99 -17.80
C ASN A 7 -49.54 -31.00 -17.86
N LEU A 8 -49.23 -29.70 -17.69
CA LEU A 8 -50.08 -28.68 -18.27
C LEU A 8 -49.17 -27.57 -18.86
N CYS A 9 -49.13 -27.57 -20.18
CA CYS A 9 -48.75 -26.43 -21.02
C CYS A 9 -49.79 -25.32 -20.88
N GLY A 10 -49.35 -24.07 -20.79
CA GLY A 10 -50.20 -22.89 -20.94
C GLY A 10 -49.45 -21.84 -21.76
N ALA A 11 -49.98 -21.58 -22.94
CA ALA A 11 -49.40 -20.82 -24.03
C ALA A 11 -49.49 -19.31 -23.85
N LEU A 12 -48.48 -18.65 -24.37
CA LEU A 12 -48.35 -17.31 -24.97
C LEU A 12 -49.66 -16.55 -25.25
N VAL A 13 -49.64 -15.24 -24.90
CA VAL A 13 -50.31 -14.18 -25.67
C VAL A 13 -49.35 -13.00 -25.83
N PHE A 14 -48.91 -12.79 -27.08
CA PHE A 14 -48.31 -11.56 -27.57
C PHE A 14 -49.42 -10.51 -27.75
N ALA A 15 -49.22 -9.33 -27.12
CA ALA A 15 -49.96 -8.14 -27.52
C ALA A 15 -48.94 -7.07 -27.91
N ALA A 16 -48.80 -6.87 -29.21
CA ALA A 16 -48.12 -5.72 -29.79
C ALA A 16 -49.06 -4.51 -29.70
N LEU A 17 -48.62 -3.43 -29.10
CA LEU A 17 -49.28 -2.14 -29.18
C LEU A 17 -48.29 -1.12 -29.75
N CYS A 18 -48.50 -0.77 -31.01
CA CYS A 18 -47.93 0.41 -31.65
C CYS A 18 -48.60 1.67 -31.08
N VAL A 19 -47.82 2.60 -30.55
CA VAL A 19 -48.25 3.97 -30.29
C VAL A 19 -47.23 4.93 -30.90
N SER A 20 -47.81 5.79 -31.71
CA SER A 20 -47.30 6.81 -32.60
C SER A 20 -46.44 7.88 -31.94
N LEU A 21 -45.46 8.33 -32.70
CA LEU A 21 -44.64 9.53 -32.56
C LEU A 21 -45.53 10.78 -32.39
N THR A 22 -45.27 11.52 -31.26
CA THR A 22 -45.58 12.97 -31.23
C THR A 22 -44.37 13.66 -30.54
N GLY A 23 -43.94 14.74 -31.20
CA GLY A 23 -42.68 15.41 -31.00
C GLY A 23 -42.43 16.01 -29.61
N CYS A 24 -41.17 16.02 -29.23
CA CYS A 24 -40.64 16.83 -28.15
C CYS A 24 -40.44 18.28 -28.60
N PRO A 25 -40.78 19.28 -27.77
CA PRO A 25 -40.37 20.65 -28.03
C PRO A 25 -38.91 20.84 -27.60
N GLU A 26 -38.16 21.49 -28.47
CA GLU A 26 -36.76 21.91 -28.30
C GLU A 26 -36.69 23.03 -27.28
N GLU A 27 -36.12 22.75 -26.12
CA GLU A 27 -35.84 23.74 -25.07
C GLU A 27 -34.52 24.46 -25.38
N LYS A 28 -34.65 25.73 -25.79
CA LYS A 28 -33.51 26.63 -26.03
C LYS A 28 -32.76 26.91 -24.74
N HIS A 29 -31.52 26.44 -24.64
CA HIS A 29 -30.57 26.89 -23.63
C HIS A 29 -30.20 28.36 -23.86
N PRO A 30 -30.20 29.21 -22.83
CA PRO A 30 -29.63 30.55 -22.93
C PRO A 30 -28.08 30.47 -22.98
N ALA A 31 -27.52 31.27 -23.90
CA ALA A 31 -26.09 31.41 -24.11
C ALA A 31 -25.36 31.81 -22.81
N ALA A 32 -24.28 31.11 -22.49
CA ALA A 32 -23.38 31.45 -21.41
C ALA A 32 -22.69 32.79 -21.70
N ALA A 33 -22.86 33.73 -20.79
CA ALA A 33 -22.15 35.00 -20.80
C ALA A 33 -20.65 34.83 -20.63
N ALA A 34 -19.88 35.39 -21.55
CA ALA A 34 -18.43 35.43 -21.50
C ALA A 34 -17.94 36.21 -20.28
N GLN A 35 -17.13 35.59 -19.44
CA GLN A 35 -16.39 36.29 -18.38
C GLN A 35 -15.21 37.04 -18.99
N PRO A 36 -14.87 38.28 -18.51
CA PRO A 36 -13.76 39.06 -19.02
C PRO A 36 -12.42 38.40 -18.60
N ALA A 37 -11.47 38.36 -19.56
CA ALA A 37 -10.10 37.93 -19.34
C ALA A 37 -9.39 38.87 -18.33
N VAL A 38 -8.88 38.30 -17.27
CA VAL A 38 -8.00 39.01 -16.32
C VAL A 38 -6.61 39.08 -16.94
N ALA A 39 -6.12 40.28 -17.18
CA ALA A 39 -4.80 40.57 -17.72
C ALA A 39 -3.71 40.16 -16.74
N SER A 40 -2.69 39.44 -17.25
CA SER A 40 -1.42 39.16 -16.53
C SER A 40 -0.64 40.46 -16.31
N PRO A 41 -0.08 40.68 -15.13
CA PRO A 41 0.89 41.79 -14.94
C PRO A 41 2.26 41.37 -15.49
N ALA A 42 2.89 42.28 -16.20
CA ALA A 42 4.24 42.19 -16.74
C ALA A 42 5.31 42.12 -15.64
N PRO A 43 6.47 41.50 -15.89
CA PRO A 43 7.53 41.37 -14.89
C PRO A 43 8.25 42.73 -14.67
N ALA A 44 8.35 43.13 -13.42
CA ALA A 44 9.16 44.27 -13.00
C ALA A 44 10.65 43.89 -12.99
N THR A 45 11.43 44.62 -13.75
CA THR A 45 12.91 44.60 -13.73
C THR A 45 13.41 45.17 -12.40
N ALA A 46 14.06 44.33 -11.59
CA ALA A 46 14.77 44.80 -10.39
C ALA A 46 16.25 44.96 -10.72
N THR A 47 16.70 46.20 -10.61
CA THR A 47 18.09 46.65 -10.73
C THR A 47 18.89 46.20 -9.51
N ALA A 48 20.02 45.55 -9.74
CA ALA A 48 20.96 45.14 -8.69
C ALA A 48 21.80 46.33 -8.23
N ALA A 49 22.00 46.50 -6.93
CA ALA A 49 23.07 47.29 -6.34
C ALA A 49 23.92 46.43 -5.41
N PRO A 50 25.23 46.58 -5.34
CA PRO A 50 26.14 45.65 -4.66
C PRO A 50 26.29 46.02 -3.18
N ALA A 51 26.18 45.05 -2.31
CA ALA A 51 26.50 45.18 -0.88
C ALA A 51 27.93 44.70 -0.62
N ALA A 52 28.68 45.51 0.10
CA ALA A 52 30.07 45.31 0.50
C ALA A 52 30.25 44.18 1.50
N ALA A 53 31.36 43.45 1.39
CA ALA A 53 31.83 42.46 2.32
C ALA A 53 32.44 43.11 3.59
N PRO A 54 32.26 42.55 4.78
CA PRO A 54 33.08 42.93 5.93
C PRO A 54 34.38 42.07 6.02
N ALA A 55 35.44 42.76 6.43
CA ALA A 55 36.80 42.29 6.53
C ALA A 55 37.02 41.15 7.52
N ALA A 56 37.94 40.25 7.16
CA ALA A 56 38.46 39.19 8.00
C ALA A 56 39.38 39.77 9.08
N SER A 57 39.12 39.40 10.34
CA SER A 57 40.04 39.57 11.45
C SER A 57 40.89 38.31 11.64
N THR A 58 42.18 38.49 11.55
CA THR A 58 43.27 37.52 11.83
C THR A 58 43.34 37.19 13.32
N PRO A 59 43.52 35.93 13.71
CA PRO A 59 43.95 35.61 15.07
C PRO A 59 45.48 35.47 15.15
N GLU A 60 45.99 36.08 16.19
CA GLU A 60 47.32 36.19 16.69
C GLU A 60 47.98 34.83 17.00
N SER A 61 49.24 34.71 16.64
CA SER A 61 50.09 33.55 16.86
C SER A 61 50.57 33.45 18.33
N ARG A 62 50.41 32.27 18.94
CA ARG A 62 51.02 31.92 20.24
C ARG A 62 52.07 30.82 20.02
N PRO A 63 53.25 30.90 20.69
CA PRO A 63 54.39 30.07 20.40
C PRO A 63 54.29 28.62 20.93
N ALA A 64 54.92 27.72 20.22
CA ALA A 64 55.01 26.29 20.51
C ALA A 64 55.90 25.97 21.73
N PRO A 65 55.58 24.94 22.51
CA PRO A 65 56.56 24.28 23.39
C PRO A 65 57.22 23.08 22.68
N ALA A 66 58.45 22.84 23.13
CA ALA A 66 59.47 22.00 22.56
C ALA A 66 59.15 20.51 22.41
N ALA A 67 59.93 19.91 21.55
CA ALA A 67 59.95 18.51 21.17
C ALA A 67 60.06 17.53 22.34
N SER A 68 59.26 16.47 22.32
CA SER A 68 59.48 15.23 23.03
C SER A 68 59.54 14.08 22.06
N THR A 69 60.50 13.24 22.23
CA THR A 69 60.99 12.10 21.47
C THR A 69 59.95 11.18 20.87
N ALA A 70 60.20 10.85 19.63
CA ALA A 70 59.47 9.90 18.82
C ALA A 70 59.49 8.48 19.41
N THR A 71 58.30 7.94 19.66
CA THR A 71 58.06 6.49 19.69
C THR A 71 57.34 6.14 18.39
N GLN A 72 57.92 5.26 17.61
CA GLN A 72 57.39 4.77 16.33
C GLN A 72 56.00 4.14 16.53
N PRO A 73 54.94 4.53 15.80
CA PRO A 73 53.67 3.79 15.88
C PRO A 73 53.81 2.49 15.10
N ALA A 74 53.40 1.40 15.75
CA ALA A 74 53.19 0.12 15.10
C ALA A 74 52.28 0.29 13.86
N THR A 75 52.66 -0.35 12.78
CA THR A 75 51.90 -0.43 11.53
C THR A 75 50.48 -0.90 11.80
N ALA A 76 49.51 0.00 11.76
CA ALA A 76 48.10 -0.36 11.78
C ALA A 76 47.82 -1.15 10.49
N ALA A 77 47.47 -2.42 10.68
CA ALA A 77 46.97 -3.23 9.57
C ALA A 77 45.79 -2.50 8.91
N ALA A 78 45.92 -2.19 7.65
CA ALA A 78 44.83 -1.59 6.85
C ALA A 78 43.60 -2.51 6.98
N ALA A 79 42.55 -2.01 7.60
CA ALA A 79 41.27 -2.70 7.64
C ALA A 79 40.82 -2.94 6.18
N ALA A 80 40.67 -4.19 5.79
CA ALA A 80 40.22 -4.56 4.46
C ALA A 80 38.87 -3.89 4.21
N THR A 81 38.79 -3.08 3.16
CA THR A 81 37.54 -2.48 2.70
C THR A 81 36.53 -3.60 2.46
N PRO A 82 35.31 -3.53 3.03
CA PRO A 82 34.30 -4.54 2.76
C PRO A 82 34.10 -4.72 1.26
N PRO A 83 33.95 -5.96 0.76
CA PRO A 83 33.72 -6.18 -0.65
C PRO A 83 32.49 -5.40 -1.12
N ALA A 84 32.57 -4.78 -2.29
CA ALA A 84 31.45 -4.04 -2.89
C ALA A 84 30.23 -4.98 -2.99
N PRO A 85 29.01 -4.48 -2.71
CA PRO A 85 27.82 -5.29 -2.85
C PRO A 85 27.69 -5.79 -4.30
N PRO A 86 27.17 -7.02 -4.51
CA PRO A 86 26.99 -7.56 -5.85
C PRO A 86 26.05 -6.65 -6.67
N PRO A 87 26.26 -6.55 -7.99
CA PRO A 87 25.41 -5.74 -8.84
C PRO A 87 23.95 -6.22 -8.76
N PRO A 88 22.97 -5.30 -8.91
CA PRO A 88 21.57 -5.67 -8.90
C PRO A 88 21.23 -6.64 -10.05
N PRO A 89 20.24 -7.55 -9.87
CA PRO A 89 19.81 -8.47 -10.91
C PRO A 89 19.39 -7.73 -12.18
N PRO A 90 19.58 -8.30 -13.38
CA PRO A 90 19.14 -7.69 -14.63
C PRO A 90 17.60 -7.54 -14.64
N VAL A 91 17.12 -6.47 -15.31
CA VAL A 91 15.68 -6.27 -15.55
C VAL A 91 15.24 -7.15 -16.71
N MET A 92 14.17 -7.91 -16.54
CA MET A 92 13.64 -8.86 -17.53
C MET A 92 12.13 -8.69 -17.70
N GLY A 93 11.50 -9.47 -18.57
CA GLY A 93 10.04 -9.56 -18.67
C GLY A 93 9.41 -9.95 -17.36
N PHE A 94 8.15 -9.55 -17.16
CA PHE A 94 7.42 -9.87 -15.92
C PHE A 94 7.35 -11.39 -15.70
N ASP A 95 6.99 -12.13 -16.74
CA ASP A 95 6.86 -13.58 -16.70
C ASP A 95 8.17 -14.28 -16.42
N ASP A 96 9.24 -13.82 -17.09
CA ASP A 96 10.60 -14.37 -16.90
C ASP A 96 11.10 -14.12 -15.47
N ALA A 97 10.76 -12.95 -14.89
CA ALA A 97 11.14 -12.63 -13.52
C ALA A 97 10.45 -13.54 -12.50
N VAL A 98 9.16 -13.82 -12.72
CA VAL A 98 8.39 -14.75 -11.87
C VAL A 98 8.92 -16.16 -12.02
N ALA A 99 9.09 -16.65 -13.25
CA ALA A 99 9.62 -17.98 -13.52
C ALA A 99 11.01 -18.18 -12.90
N LYS A 100 11.93 -17.25 -13.16
CA LYS A 100 13.29 -17.28 -12.61
C LYS A 100 13.32 -17.34 -11.08
N ALA A 101 12.51 -16.51 -10.42
CA ALA A 101 12.46 -16.48 -8.96
C ALA A 101 11.87 -17.76 -8.38
N THR A 102 10.82 -18.29 -9.01
CA THR A 102 10.17 -19.54 -8.61
C THR A 102 11.13 -20.70 -8.75
N HIS A 103 11.75 -20.87 -9.93
CA HIS A 103 12.72 -21.94 -10.15
C HIS A 103 13.87 -21.88 -9.14
N ALA A 104 14.42 -20.68 -8.89
CA ALA A 104 15.52 -20.54 -7.95
C ALA A 104 15.13 -20.95 -6.53
N VAL A 105 13.93 -20.58 -6.06
CA VAL A 105 13.47 -20.93 -4.70
C VAL A 105 13.23 -22.43 -4.59
N PHE A 106 12.51 -23.05 -5.54
CA PHE A 106 12.16 -24.47 -5.46
C PHE A 106 13.33 -25.41 -5.76
N THR A 107 14.30 -24.98 -6.58
CA THR A 107 15.54 -25.74 -6.83
C THR A 107 16.51 -25.69 -5.66
N ASN A 108 16.65 -24.52 -5.01
CA ASN A 108 17.60 -24.32 -3.92
C ASN A 108 17.06 -24.74 -2.54
N ALA A 109 15.74 -24.90 -2.41
CA ALA A 109 15.14 -25.41 -1.18
C ALA A 109 15.59 -26.87 -0.97
N PRO A 110 15.92 -27.30 0.27
CA PRO A 110 16.14 -28.70 0.58
C PRO A 110 14.96 -29.54 0.09
N PRO A 111 15.20 -30.73 -0.51
CA PRO A 111 14.11 -31.58 -0.94
C PRO A 111 13.19 -31.91 0.24
N PRO A 112 11.86 -31.98 0.03
CA PRO A 112 10.96 -32.36 1.11
C PRO A 112 11.21 -33.83 1.47
N GLU A 113 11.15 -34.14 2.76
CA GLU A 113 11.08 -35.50 3.22
C GLU A 113 9.81 -36.19 2.66
N ALA A 114 9.81 -37.53 2.55
CA ALA A 114 8.69 -38.26 1.99
C ALA A 114 7.36 -37.83 2.65
N ASN A 115 6.42 -37.35 1.86
CA ASN A 115 5.10 -36.81 2.23
C ASN A 115 5.07 -35.39 2.83
N ALA A 116 6.18 -34.67 2.89
CA ALA A 116 6.26 -33.32 3.51
C ALA A 116 6.31 -32.13 2.50
N GLY A 117 5.93 -32.35 1.24
CA GLY A 117 6.01 -31.35 0.17
C GLY A 117 4.95 -30.27 0.16
N MET A 118 4.16 -30.11 1.25
CA MET A 118 3.16 -29.07 1.31
C MET A 118 3.81 -27.70 1.44
N VAL A 119 3.47 -26.79 0.52
CA VAL A 119 3.84 -25.38 0.54
C VAL A 119 2.56 -24.55 0.57
N VAL A 120 2.39 -23.73 1.59
CA VAL A 120 1.30 -22.74 1.61
C VAL A 120 1.83 -21.39 1.13
N ILE A 121 1.06 -20.72 0.29
CA ILE A 121 1.38 -19.36 -0.14
C ILE A 121 0.64 -18.40 0.78
N ASP A 122 1.38 -17.62 1.56
CA ASP A 122 0.84 -16.39 2.18
C ASP A 122 0.76 -15.33 1.09
N PRO A 123 -0.42 -14.74 0.81
CA PRO A 123 -0.62 -13.89 -0.35
C PRO A 123 0.46 -12.81 -0.51
N LEU A 124 0.99 -12.70 -1.73
CA LEU A 124 2.03 -11.74 -2.05
C LEU A 124 1.52 -10.30 -1.91
N VAL A 125 2.39 -9.42 -1.44
CA VAL A 125 2.05 -8.02 -1.20
C VAL A 125 3.05 -7.06 -1.86
N ASP A 126 2.59 -5.83 -2.08
CA ASP A 126 3.51 -4.73 -2.36
C ASP A 126 4.41 -4.46 -1.15
N GLY A 127 5.71 -4.38 -1.39
CA GLY A 127 6.71 -4.29 -0.33
C GLY A 127 6.84 -2.91 0.32
N MET A 128 6.02 -1.94 -0.04
CA MET A 128 5.92 -0.64 0.61
C MET A 128 4.61 -0.49 1.38
N SER A 129 3.50 -0.71 0.70
CA SER A 129 2.15 -0.50 1.23
C SER A 129 1.59 -1.72 1.96
N GLY A 130 2.08 -2.93 1.65
CA GLY A 130 1.56 -4.17 2.20
C GLY A 130 0.23 -4.62 1.60
N TYR A 131 -0.27 -3.99 0.54
CA TYR A 131 -1.50 -4.40 -0.12
C TYR A 131 -1.25 -5.39 -1.27
N GLN A 132 -2.31 -6.05 -1.70
CA GLN A 132 -2.31 -6.91 -2.88
C GLN A 132 -2.77 -6.12 -4.10
N SER A 133 -2.19 -6.45 -5.25
CA SER A 133 -2.56 -5.92 -6.57
C SER A 133 -2.86 -7.05 -7.54
N LYS A 134 -3.37 -6.73 -8.71
CA LYS A 134 -3.53 -7.71 -9.80
C LYS A 134 -2.20 -8.36 -10.15
N ALA A 135 -1.09 -7.59 -10.15
CA ALA A 135 0.23 -8.16 -10.37
C ALA A 135 0.61 -9.21 -9.34
N THR A 136 0.39 -8.94 -8.03
CA THR A 136 0.71 -9.92 -6.98
C THR A 136 -0.14 -11.18 -7.06
N GLN A 137 -1.41 -11.06 -7.45
CA GLN A 137 -2.30 -12.19 -7.71
C GLN A 137 -1.83 -13.00 -8.92
N THR A 138 -1.53 -12.34 -10.04
CA THR A 138 -0.98 -13.01 -11.24
C THR A 138 0.32 -13.74 -10.93
N ILE A 139 1.21 -13.16 -10.10
CA ILE A 139 2.43 -13.82 -9.66
C ILE A 139 2.10 -15.12 -8.89
N GLN A 140 1.15 -15.08 -7.97
CA GLN A 140 0.74 -16.23 -7.17
C GLN A 140 0.18 -17.37 -8.04
N ASP A 141 -0.66 -17.03 -9.02
CA ASP A 141 -1.21 -18.00 -9.97
C ASP A 141 -0.11 -18.66 -10.82
N ARG A 142 0.86 -17.85 -11.29
CA ARG A 142 2.00 -18.36 -12.07
C ARG A 142 2.93 -19.23 -11.25
N ILE A 143 3.24 -18.85 -10.02
CA ILE A 143 4.01 -19.69 -9.09
C ILE A 143 3.31 -21.04 -8.93
N THR A 144 2.01 -21.03 -8.67
CA THR A 144 1.21 -22.25 -8.49
C THR A 144 1.24 -23.13 -9.73
N HIS A 145 1.12 -22.52 -10.92
CA HIS A 145 1.19 -23.24 -12.19
C HIS A 145 2.58 -23.86 -12.41
N ILE A 146 3.65 -23.08 -12.29
CA ILE A 146 5.03 -23.55 -12.49
C ILE A 146 5.35 -24.69 -11.52
N VAL A 147 4.98 -24.56 -10.25
CA VAL A 147 5.28 -25.59 -9.25
C VAL A 147 4.53 -26.88 -9.55
N LYS A 148 3.27 -26.78 -9.96
CA LYS A 148 2.46 -27.95 -10.31
C LYS A 148 3.03 -28.72 -11.51
N GLU A 149 3.53 -28.02 -12.53
CA GLU A 149 4.04 -28.65 -13.76
C GLU A 149 5.49 -29.14 -13.61
N GLU A 150 6.34 -28.38 -12.91
CA GLU A 150 7.79 -28.64 -12.95
C GLU A 150 8.37 -29.18 -11.64
N PHE A 151 7.65 -29.05 -10.52
CA PHE A 151 8.09 -29.45 -9.19
C PHE A 151 7.13 -30.46 -8.52
N PRO A 152 6.87 -31.63 -9.08
CA PRO A 152 5.81 -32.57 -8.62
C PRO A 152 5.99 -33.08 -7.19
N LYS A 153 7.17 -32.85 -6.58
CA LYS A 153 7.43 -33.17 -5.17
C LYS A 153 6.78 -32.18 -4.20
N TYR A 154 6.28 -31.05 -4.70
CA TYR A 154 5.64 -30.01 -3.91
C TYR A 154 4.16 -29.91 -4.24
N ALA A 155 3.35 -29.72 -3.21
CA ALA A 155 1.93 -29.45 -3.32
C ALA A 155 1.63 -28.03 -2.80
N VAL A 156 1.38 -27.09 -3.72
CA VAL A 156 1.01 -25.72 -3.35
C VAL A 156 -0.44 -25.69 -2.90
N GLN A 157 -0.69 -25.02 -1.77
CA GLN A 157 -2.01 -24.82 -1.18
C GLN A 157 -2.15 -23.36 -0.75
N SER A 158 -3.41 -22.90 -0.62
CA SER A 158 -3.69 -21.62 0.04
C SER A 158 -3.32 -21.71 1.52
N ILE A 159 -2.87 -20.59 2.09
CA ILE A 159 -2.73 -20.50 3.54
C ILE A 159 -4.11 -20.55 4.19
N SER A 160 -4.27 -21.48 5.11
CA SER A 160 -5.51 -21.65 5.89
C SER A 160 -5.18 -22.13 7.29
N PRO A 161 -6.06 -21.90 8.28
CA PRO A 161 -5.87 -22.43 9.64
C PRO A 161 -5.70 -23.94 9.69
N GLU A 162 -6.36 -24.67 8.78
CA GLU A 162 -6.25 -26.13 8.68
C GLU A 162 -4.89 -26.56 8.12
N ASN A 163 -4.42 -25.90 7.05
CA ASN A 163 -3.15 -26.23 6.44
C ASN A 163 -1.97 -25.90 7.36
N LEU A 164 -2.05 -24.82 8.13
CA LEU A 164 -1.01 -24.43 9.09
C LEU A 164 -0.78 -25.48 10.19
N LYS A 165 -1.83 -26.20 10.61
CA LYS A 165 -1.70 -27.30 11.60
C LYS A 165 -0.77 -28.44 11.17
N LYS A 166 -0.49 -28.54 9.87
CA LYS A 166 0.38 -29.57 9.28
C LYS A 166 1.85 -29.15 9.27
N ASN A 167 2.19 -28.00 9.83
CA ASN A 167 3.52 -27.38 9.79
C ASN A 167 4.14 -27.34 8.38
N PRO A 168 3.43 -26.74 7.39
CA PRO A 168 3.89 -26.71 6.01
C PRO A 168 5.11 -25.81 5.85
N ARG A 169 5.72 -25.83 4.67
CA ARG A 169 6.57 -24.72 4.23
C ARG A 169 5.69 -23.54 3.88
N VAL A 170 6.14 -22.34 4.18
CA VAL A 170 5.45 -21.10 3.83
C VAL A 170 6.21 -20.34 2.77
N LEU A 171 5.52 -19.94 1.71
CA LEU A 171 6.06 -19.08 0.66
C LEU A 171 5.58 -17.66 0.89
N VAL A 172 6.53 -16.74 1.02
CA VAL A 172 6.33 -15.30 1.27
C VAL A 172 6.95 -14.53 0.12
N GLY A 173 6.24 -13.55 -0.41
CA GLY A 173 6.75 -12.77 -1.53
C GLY A 173 6.38 -11.30 -1.49
N THR A 174 7.29 -10.43 -1.94
CA THR A 174 7.02 -9.01 -2.12
C THR A 174 7.34 -8.57 -3.53
N PHE A 175 6.51 -7.69 -4.06
CA PHE A 175 6.66 -7.08 -5.37
C PHE A 175 6.67 -5.56 -5.22
N THR A 176 7.84 -4.94 -5.41
CA THR A 176 8.10 -3.57 -4.94
C THR A 176 8.64 -2.70 -6.07
N PRO A 177 8.04 -1.54 -6.39
CA PRO A 177 8.60 -0.63 -7.38
C PRO A 177 9.88 0.00 -6.83
N VAL A 178 10.96 -0.04 -7.64
CA VAL A 178 12.30 0.43 -7.26
C VAL A 178 12.96 1.23 -8.39
N ASN A 179 13.90 2.09 -8.02
CA ASN A 179 14.79 2.79 -8.95
C ASN A 179 15.95 1.90 -9.43
N ALA A 180 16.89 2.46 -10.18
CA ALA A 180 18.07 1.75 -10.70
C ALA A 180 18.90 1.09 -9.58
N GLU A 181 19.02 1.75 -8.43
CA GLU A 181 19.79 1.31 -7.26
C GLU A 181 19.01 0.36 -6.35
N MET A 182 17.87 -0.15 -6.77
CA MET A 182 17.00 -1.04 -5.98
C MET A 182 16.37 -0.37 -4.75
N LYS A 183 16.32 0.96 -4.70
CA LYS A 183 15.72 1.74 -3.63
C LYS A 183 14.27 2.10 -3.97
N THR A 184 13.47 2.32 -2.93
CA THR A 184 12.07 2.74 -3.05
C THR A 184 11.89 4.27 -3.06
N ALA A 185 12.95 5.04 -3.35
CA ALA A 185 12.95 6.48 -3.47
C ALA A 185 13.26 6.93 -4.91
N GLY A 186 12.81 8.11 -5.31
CA GLY A 186 13.03 8.67 -6.64
C GLY A 186 12.15 8.02 -7.72
N VAL A 187 12.54 8.17 -8.98
CA VAL A 187 11.83 7.60 -10.13
C VAL A 187 11.95 6.08 -10.12
N ARG A 188 10.82 5.38 -10.30
CA ARG A 188 10.77 3.92 -10.34
C ARG A 188 11.01 3.44 -11.77
N GLU A 189 11.93 2.50 -11.94
CA GLU A 189 12.35 1.99 -13.25
C GLU A 189 12.02 0.52 -13.46
N SER A 190 11.83 -0.20 -12.37
CA SER A 190 11.53 -1.64 -12.38
C SER A 190 10.79 -2.05 -11.12
N TYR A 191 10.24 -3.26 -11.13
CA TYR A 191 9.76 -3.92 -9.92
C TYR A 191 10.79 -4.94 -9.42
N ARG A 192 11.12 -4.86 -8.15
CA ARG A 192 11.87 -5.90 -7.43
C ARG A 192 10.90 -6.97 -6.95
N PHE A 193 11.10 -8.19 -7.39
CA PHE A 193 10.40 -9.37 -6.91
C PHE A 193 11.29 -10.13 -5.93
N CYS A 194 10.89 -10.24 -4.68
CA CYS A 194 11.52 -11.06 -3.66
C CYS A 194 10.61 -12.24 -3.36
N LEU A 195 11.15 -13.46 -3.33
CA LEU A 195 10.46 -14.67 -2.96
C LEU A 195 11.30 -15.46 -1.95
N VAL A 196 10.67 -15.90 -0.86
CA VAL A 196 11.30 -16.61 0.25
C VAL A 196 10.47 -17.81 0.63
N MET A 197 11.13 -18.94 0.86
CA MET A 197 10.53 -20.12 1.45
C MET A 197 11.02 -20.30 2.89
N GLY A 198 10.10 -20.31 3.82
CA GLY A 198 10.32 -20.65 5.23
C GLY A 198 9.82 -22.06 5.53
N ASP A 199 10.46 -22.73 6.45
CA ASP A 199 10.03 -24.03 6.96
C ASP A 199 9.50 -23.83 8.38
N LEU A 200 8.19 -24.04 8.55
CA LEU A 200 7.52 -23.83 9.85
C LEU A 200 7.91 -24.91 10.88
N SER A 201 8.39 -26.07 10.45
CA SER A 201 8.84 -27.12 11.36
C SER A 201 10.17 -26.78 12.04
N THR A 202 11.06 -26.08 11.32
CA THR A 202 12.37 -25.65 11.83
C THR A 202 12.43 -24.18 12.23
N GLY A 203 11.42 -23.38 11.84
CA GLY A 203 11.40 -21.93 12.05
C GLY A 203 12.47 -21.18 11.25
N LYS A 204 12.99 -21.72 10.15
CA LYS A 204 14.10 -21.15 9.37
C LYS A 204 13.71 -20.81 7.93
N ILE A 205 14.40 -19.81 7.38
CA ILE A 205 14.40 -19.51 5.95
C ILE A 205 15.26 -20.54 5.23
N ILE A 206 14.69 -21.30 4.29
CA ILE A 206 15.34 -22.40 3.60
C ILE A 206 15.70 -22.10 2.15
N ALA A 207 15.05 -21.12 1.53
CA ALA A 207 15.40 -20.65 0.18
C ALA A 207 14.99 -19.19 0.00
N LYS A 208 15.70 -18.48 -0.87
CA LYS A 208 15.41 -17.09 -1.23
C LYS A 208 15.83 -16.79 -2.65
N SER A 209 15.05 -15.97 -3.35
CA SER A 209 15.39 -15.42 -4.66
C SER A 209 14.97 -13.96 -4.79
N VAL A 210 15.70 -13.23 -5.66
CA VAL A 210 15.36 -11.85 -6.04
C VAL A 210 15.47 -11.74 -7.55
N ALA A 211 14.45 -11.17 -8.20
CA ALA A 211 14.43 -10.87 -9.63
C ALA A 211 13.95 -9.42 -9.85
N ARG A 212 14.09 -8.90 -11.07
CA ARG A 212 13.57 -7.58 -11.45
C ARG A 212 12.73 -7.69 -12.71
N ALA A 213 11.52 -7.09 -12.67
CA ALA A 213 10.59 -7.05 -13.79
C ALA A 213 10.50 -5.65 -14.39
N ARG A 214 10.22 -5.55 -15.71
CA ARG A 214 9.96 -4.28 -16.39
C ARG A 214 8.67 -3.65 -15.84
N ILE A 215 8.70 -2.34 -15.62
CA ILE A 215 7.57 -1.62 -15.06
C ILE A 215 6.35 -1.60 -16.00
N ALA A 216 6.58 -1.56 -17.31
CA ALA A 216 5.51 -1.44 -18.31
C ALA A 216 4.62 -2.70 -18.43
N GLU A 217 5.11 -3.86 -17.98
CA GLU A 217 4.40 -5.14 -18.07
C GLU A 217 3.59 -5.47 -16.80
N VAL A 218 3.60 -4.57 -15.82
CA VAL A 218 3.00 -4.81 -14.49
C VAL A 218 1.67 -4.06 -14.38
N ASP A 219 0.64 -4.74 -13.92
CA ASP A 219 -0.63 -4.12 -13.50
C ASP A 219 -0.66 -3.93 -11.98
N PRO A 220 -0.32 -2.73 -11.48
CA PRO A 220 -0.29 -2.44 -10.05
C PRO A 220 -1.67 -2.12 -9.47
N THR A 221 -2.75 -2.26 -10.24
CA THR A 221 -4.12 -2.00 -9.77
C THR A 221 -4.39 -2.79 -8.50
N PRO A 222 -4.79 -2.14 -7.39
CA PRO A 222 -5.09 -2.82 -6.14
C PRO A 222 -6.17 -3.89 -6.28
N ALA A 223 -6.05 -5.00 -5.56
CA ALA A 223 -7.13 -5.97 -5.42
C ALA A 223 -8.34 -5.33 -4.74
N ALA A 224 -9.54 -5.90 -4.92
CA ALA A 224 -10.81 -5.26 -4.55
C ALA A 224 -10.85 -4.77 -3.09
N VAL A 225 -10.44 -5.61 -2.13
CA VAL A 225 -10.41 -5.23 -0.71
C VAL A 225 -9.48 -4.07 -0.42
N PHE A 226 -8.43 -3.88 -1.22
CA PHE A 226 -7.48 -2.78 -1.05
C PHE A 226 -7.85 -1.56 -1.89
N ASN A 227 -8.50 -1.75 -3.03
CA ASN A 227 -9.02 -0.63 -3.83
C ASN A 227 -10.12 0.14 -3.10
N ASP A 228 -10.98 -0.58 -2.36
CA ASP A 228 -12.03 -0.01 -1.54
C ASP A 228 -11.53 0.43 -0.14
N SER A 229 -10.24 0.23 0.18
CA SER A 229 -9.70 0.44 1.51
C SER A 229 -9.44 1.91 1.83
N PRO A 230 -9.88 2.40 3.01
CA PRO A 230 -9.42 3.68 3.54
C PRO A 230 -7.98 3.63 4.08
N VAL A 231 -7.36 2.46 4.12
CA VAL A 231 -6.11 2.23 4.86
C VAL A 231 -5.05 1.61 3.97
N TRP A 232 -3.89 2.26 3.89
CA TRP A 232 -2.80 1.89 2.98
C TRP A 232 -1.44 1.72 3.65
N THR A 233 -1.35 1.88 4.95
CA THR A 233 -0.09 1.79 5.66
C THR A 233 0.12 0.37 6.18
N ALA A 234 1.30 -0.18 5.95
CA ALA A 234 1.71 -1.45 6.54
C ALA A 234 1.75 -1.33 8.07
N ASP A 235 0.97 -2.16 8.75
CA ASP A 235 1.02 -2.31 10.20
C ASP A 235 2.22 -3.21 10.63
N PRO A 236 2.47 -3.41 11.92
CA PRO A 236 3.59 -4.24 12.39
C PRO A 236 3.59 -5.66 11.82
N SER A 237 2.41 -6.28 11.64
CA SER A 237 2.31 -7.64 11.09
C SER A 237 2.72 -7.70 9.62
N ILE A 238 2.24 -6.74 8.81
CA ILE A 238 2.65 -6.61 7.41
C ILE A 238 4.12 -6.21 7.31
N GLN A 239 4.63 -5.37 8.21
CA GLN A 239 6.06 -5.04 8.24
C GLN A 239 6.93 -6.27 8.56
N ALA A 240 6.48 -7.14 9.47
CA ALA A 240 7.16 -8.40 9.76
C ALA A 240 7.15 -9.35 8.55
N TYR A 241 6.03 -9.44 7.83
CA TYR A 241 5.94 -10.16 6.56
C TYR A 241 6.95 -9.63 5.54
N ILE A 242 6.93 -8.31 5.28
CA ILE A 242 7.83 -7.65 4.32
C ILE A 242 9.29 -7.87 4.72
N ALA A 243 9.63 -7.72 6.00
CA ALA A 243 10.98 -7.94 6.51
C ALA A 243 11.42 -9.40 6.37
N THR A 244 10.51 -10.37 6.55
CA THR A 244 10.79 -11.79 6.31
C THR A 244 11.25 -12.02 4.87
N CYS A 245 10.67 -11.34 3.87
CA CYS A 245 11.16 -11.42 2.50
C CYS A 245 12.41 -10.58 2.26
N GLN A 246 12.39 -9.31 2.60
CA GLN A 246 13.40 -8.35 2.16
C GLN A 246 14.68 -8.37 2.99
N ALA A 247 14.57 -8.55 4.32
CA ALA A 247 15.69 -8.41 5.26
C ALA A 247 16.31 -9.73 5.71
N SER A 248 15.73 -10.90 5.39
CA SER A 248 16.28 -12.21 5.78
C SER A 248 17.27 -12.77 4.78
N LYS A 249 18.06 -13.77 5.22
CA LYS A 249 18.94 -14.61 4.41
C LYS A 249 18.59 -16.08 4.65
N VAL A 250 19.03 -16.97 3.76
CA VAL A 250 18.92 -18.41 3.95
C VAL A 250 19.67 -18.79 5.22
N GLY A 251 19.03 -19.59 6.08
CA GLY A 251 19.52 -19.99 7.39
C GLY A 251 19.05 -19.13 8.55
N ASP A 252 18.58 -17.91 8.30
CA ASP A 252 18.04 -17.04 9.34
C ASP A 252 16.75 -17.64 9.94
N ALA A 253 16.49 -17.32 11.20
CA ALA A 253 15.19 -17.60 11.81
C ALA A 253 14.10 -16.74 11.13
N ILE A 254 12.92 -17.35 10.91
CA ILE A 254 11.71 -16.60 10.52
C ILE A 254 11.38 -15.62 11.65
N LYS A 255 10.98 -14.39 11.31
CA LYS A 255 10.62 -13.38 12.29
C LYS A 255 9.51 -13.88 13.22
N SER A 256 9.72 -13.78 14.52
CA SER A 256 8.74 -14.21 15.53
C SER A 256 7.39 -13.50 15.36
N GLU A 257 7.42 -12.17 15.11
CA GLU A 257 6.22 -11.38 14.88
C GLU A 257 5.42 -11.84 13.66
N TYR A 258 6.10 -12.39 12.64
CA TYR A 258 5.43 -13.00 11.51
C TYR A 258 4.82 -14.35 11.88
N LEU A 259 5.56 -15.20 12.58
CA LEU A 259 5.07 -16.52 13.02
C LEU A 259 3.85 -16.39 13.94
N ASP A 260 3.87 -15.47 14.90
CA ASP A 260 2.77 -15.20 15.83
C ASP A 260 1.51 -14.73 15.10
N GLY A 261 1.68 -14.07 13.96
CA GLY A 261 0.61 -13.54 13.12
C GLY A 261 0.04 -14.53 12.09
N LEU A 262 0.61 -15.72 11.91
CA LEU A 262 0.24 -16.64 10.81
C LEU A 262 -1.23 -17.07 10.84
N LEU A 263 -1.78 -17.37 12.02
CA LEU A 263 -3.20 -17.74 12.13
C LEU A 263 -4.12 -16.61 11.70
N ALA A 264 -3.83 -15.39 12.13
CA ALA A 264 -4.57 -14.21 11.69
C ALA A 264 -4.39 -13.96 10.18
N ALA A 265 -3.17 -14.16 9.64
CA ALA A 265 -2.89 -14.03 8.22
C ALA A 265 -3.71 -15.03 7.38
N ALA A 266 -3.83 -16.28 7.83
CA ALA A 266 -4.64 -17.30 7.18
C ALA A 266 -6.12 -16.90 7.12
N LEU A 267 -6.69 -16.48 8.24
CA LEU A 267 -8.07 -15.99 8.29
C LEU A 267 -8.31 -14.74 7.44
N VAL A 268 -7.34 -13.82 7.39
CA VAL A 268 -7.39 -12.63 6.53
C VAL A 268 -7.32 -13.00 5.05
N SER A 269 -6.51 -14.01 4.69
CA SER A 269 -6.44 -14.51 3.31
C SER A 269 -7.80 -15.07 2.86
N GLU A 270 -8.39 -15.97 3.64
CA GLU A 270 -9.72 -16.54 3.37
C GLU A 270 -10.79 -15.44 3.32
N ALA A 271 -10.74 -14.46 4.24
CA ALA A 271 -11.66 -13.32 4.25
C ALA A 271 -11.51 -12.43 3.01
N GLY A 272 -10.30 -12.22 2.54
CA GLY A 272 -10.01 -11.47 1.31
C GLY A 272 -10.57 -12.16 0.08
N ASP A 273 -10.41 -13.48 -0.01
CA ASP A 273 -10.95 -14.30 -1.10
C ASP A 273 -12.49 -14.27 -1.09
N ALA A 274 -13.12 -14.43 0.07
CA ALA A 274 -14.57 -14.31 0.23
C ALA A 274 -15.07 -12.92 -0.18
N TYR A 275 -14.36 -11.85 0.22
CA TYR A 275 -14.69 -10.48 -0.18
C TYR A 275 -14.63 -10.28 -1.71
N GLN A 276 -13.58 -10.78 -2.36
CA GLN A 276 -13.43 -10.70 -3.82
C GLN A 276 -14.52 -11.47 -4.57
N GLN A 277 -15.01 -12.57 -4.00
CA GLN A 277 -16.11 -13.37 -4.53
C GLN A 277 -17.49 -12.78 -4.23
N GLY A 278 -17.58 -11.63 -3.55
CA GLY A 278 -18.82 -10.99 -3.14
C GLY A 278 -19.52 -11.67 -1.95
N GLN A 279 -18.88 -12.62 -1.29
CA GLN A 279 -19.37 -13.33 -0.10
C GLN A 279 -19.13 -12.49 1.17
N TYR A 280 -19.70 -11.29 1.19
CA TYR A 280 -19.38 -10.27 2.23
C TYR A 280 -19.76 -10.68 3.64
N ARG A 281 -20.76 -11.55 3.83
CA ARG A 281 -21.11 -12.06 5.17
C ARG A 281 -20.04 -13.01 5.68
N GLU A 282 -19.57 -13.93 4.85
CA GLU A 282 -18.48 -14.83 5.17
C GLU A 282 -17.17 -14.06 5.43
N ALA A 283 -16.86 -13.07 4.60
CA ALA A 283 -15.73 -12.18 4.82
C ALA A 283 -15.80 -11.48 6.19
N LEU A 284 -16.99 -10.95 6.56
CA LEU A 284 -17.21 -10.32 7.86
C LEU A 284 -16.97 -11.27 9.03
N ASP A 285 -17.48 -12.50 8.93
CA ASP A 285 -17.34 -13.52 9.97
C ASP A 285 -15.87 -13.94 10.14
N LEU A 286 -15.14 -14.12 9.03
CA LEU A 286 -13.71 -14.43 9.01
C LEU A 286 -12.86 -13.30 9.60
N TYR A 287 -13.08 -12.03 9.19
CA TYR A 287 -12.38 -10.89 9.79
C TYR A 287 -12.70 -10.74 11.29
N THR A 288 -13.94 -11.00 11.70
CA THR A 288 -14.32 -10.96 13.10
C THR A 288 -13.65 -12.08 13.91
N THR A 289 -13.44 -13.23 13.30
CA THR A 289 -12.69 -14.35 13.88
C THR A 289 -11.20 -14.03 13.94
N ALA A 290 -10.66 -13.45 12.88
CA ALA A 290 -9.25 -13.01 12.82
C ALA A 290 -8.91 -12.01 13.94
N LEU A 291 -9.83 -11.10 14.27
CA LEU A 291 -9.62 -10.11 15.34
C LEU A 291 -9.43 -10.78 16.72
N LYS A 292 -10.01 -11.97 16.92
CA LYS A 292 -9.91 -12.75 18.18
C LYS A 292 -8.69 -13.68 18.20
N ALA A 293 -8.04 -13.88 17.07
CA ALA A 293 -6.86 -14.75 16.96
C ALA A 293 -5.64 -14.08 17.63
N PRO A 294 -4.61 -14.87 18.01
CA PRO A 294 -3.31 -14.32 18.42
C PRO A 294 -2.78 -13.35 17.35
N ALA A 295 -2.25 -12.22 17.79
CA ALA A 295 -1.80 -11.11 16.91
C ALA A 295 -2.84 -10.66 15.87
N GLY A 296 -4.14 -10.86 16.14
CA GLY A 296 -5.25 -10.54 15.23
C GLY A 296 -5.63 -9.05 15.23
N GLU A 297 -5.25 -8.27 16.23
CA GLU A 297 -5.41 -6.82 16.23
C GLU A 297 -4.52 -6.17 15.17
N GLN A 298 -4.96 -6.21 13.91
CA GLN A 298 -4.24 -5.70 12.74
C GLN A 298 -5.13 -4.71 11.99
N LEU A 299 -4.51 -3.69 11.40
CA LEU A 299 -5.20 -2.66 10.64
C LEU A 299 -6.04 -3.26 9.50
N ARG A 300 -5.49 -4.27 8.78
CA ARG A 300 -6.19 -4.97 7.70
C ARG A 300 -7.43 -5.74 8.18
N VAL A 301 -7.46 -6.19 9.44
CA VAL A 301 -8.61 -6.89 10.03
C VAL A 301 -9.73 -5.91 10.35
N TYR A 302 -9.43 -4.80 11.01
CA TYR A 302 -10.41 -3.73 11.26
C TYR A 302 -10.96 -3.18 9.95
N ASN A 303 -10.09 -2.96 8.97
CA ASN A 303 -10.47 -2.49 7.64
C ASN A 303 -11.39 -3.49 6.93
N GLY A 304 -11.06 -4.77 6.90
CA GLY A 304 -11.88 -5.80 6.26
C GLY A 304 -13.27 -5.93 6.89
N ARG A 305 -13.37 -5.83 8.23
CA ARG A 305 -14.68 -5.76 8.92
C ARG A 305 -15.49 -4.55 8.44
N TYR A 306 -14.88 -3.37 8.43
CA TYR A 306 -15.53 -2.15 7.96
C TYR A 306 -16.04 -2.30 6.52
N LEU A 307 -15.18 -2.71 5.59
CA LEU A 307 -15.53 -2.87 4.19
C LEU A 307 -16.64 -3.90 3.97
N SER A 308 -16.61 -5.02 4.67
CA SER A 308 -17.65 -6.04 4.60
C SER A 308 -19.00 -5.50 5.04
N LEU A 309 -19.05 -4.70 6.11
CA LEU A 309 -20.27 -4.06 6.60
C LEU A 309 -20.78 -3.00 5.61
N VAL A 310 -19.89 -2.24 4.96
CA VAL A 310 -20.27 -1.29 3.90
C VAL A 310 -20.96 -2.01 2.74
N GLN A 311 -20.38 -3.11 2.26
CA GLN A 311 -20.96 -3.88 1.16
C GLN A 311 -22.32 -4.52 1.54
N LEU A 312 -22.47 -4.92 2.81
CA LEU A 312 -23.71 -5.43 3.36
C LEU A 312 -24.74 -4.33 3.68
N LYS A 313 -24.34 -3.05 3.53
CA LYS A 313 -25.19 -1.88 3.85
C LYS A 313 -25.72 -1.90 5.28
N ARG A 314 -24.84 -2.26 6.24
CA ARG A 314 -25.18 -2.40 7.66
C ARG A 314 -24.84 -1.11 8.40
N ASP A 315 -25.69 -0.69 9.31
CA ASP A 315 -25.50 0.51 10.13
C ASP A 315 -24.27 0.43 11.03
N GLU A 316 -23.87 -0.80 11.39
CA GLU A 316 -22.67 -1.09 12.17
C GLU A 316 -21.36 -0.65 11.47
N GLN A 317 -21.39 -0.31 10.18
CA GLN A 317 -20.23 0.22 9.45
C GLN A 317 -19.63 1.46 10.12
N VAL A 318 -20.45 2.35 10.68
CA VAL A 318 -19.96 3.56 11.36
C VAL A 318 -19.15 3.19 12.61
N THR A 319 -19.67 2.25 13.41
CA THR A 319 -18.96 1.74 14.59
C THR A 319 -17.67 1.01 14.20
N ALA A 320 -17.72 0.19 13.15
CA ALA A 320 -16.54 -0.53 12.67
C ALA A 320 -15.46 0.44 12.14
N PHE A 321 -15.84 1.54 11.49
CA PHE A 321 -14.90 2.56 11.08
C PHE A 321 -14.30 3.30 12.29
N ARG A 322 -15.09 3.61 13.30
CA ARG A 322 -14.60 4.20 14.56
C ARG A 322 -13.61 3.26 15.27
N ASP A 323 -13.87 1.95 15.33
CA ASP A 323 -12.94 0.96 15.89
C ASP A 323 -11.61 0.96 15.13
N LEU A 324 -11.63 1.08 13.79
CA LEU A 324 -10.45 1.21 12.94
C LEU A 324 -9.67 2.49 13.27
N VAL A 325 -10.37 3.62 13.40
CA VAL A 325 -9.77 4.91 13.75
C VAL A 325 -9.16 4.86 15.16
N ASP A 326 -9.88 4.32 16.14
CA ASP A 326 -9.37 4.14 17.51
C ASP A 326 -8.10 3.27 17.54
N TYR A 327 -8.09 2.15 16.80
CA TYR A 327 -6.89 1.32 16.65
C TYR A 327 -5.72 2.12 16.08
N GLY A 328 -5.97 2.93 15.05
CA GLY A 328 -4.96 3.80 14.44
C GLY A 328 -4.37 4.79 15.43
N PHE A 329 -5.20 5.44 16.23
CA PHE A 329 -4.75 6.37 17.29
C PHE A 329 -3.93 5.66 18.37
N ARG A 330 -4.37 4.48 18.83
CA ARG A 330 -3.63 3.68 19.84
C ARG A 330 -2.23 3.25 19.35
N ARG A 331 -2.03 3.16 18.04
CA ARG A 331 -0.77 2.76 17.41
C ARG A 331 0.03 3.92 16.81
N ASN A 332 -0.41 5.18 17.01
CA ASN A 332 0.16 6.38 16.36
C ASN A 332 0.24 6.24 14.83
N ARG A 333 -0.74 5.55 14.22
CA ARG A 333 -0.78 5.24 12.80
C ARG A 333 -2.21 5.29 12.28
N LEU A 334 -2.75 6.48 12.17
CA LEU A 334 -4.04 6.69 11.54
C LEU A 334 -3.87 6.63 10.01
N ALA A 335 -3.79 5.44 9.48
CA ALA A 335 -3.45 5.22 8.07
C ALA A 335 -4.64 5.44 7.11
N VAL A 336 -5.56 6.33 7.42
CA VAL A 336 -6.68 6.68 6.56
C VAL A 336 -6.22 7.63 5.46
N MET A 337 -6.61 7.33 4.22
CA MET A 337 -6.26 8.12 3.04
C MET A 337 -7.50 8.67 2.34
N PHE A 338 -7.34 9.85 1.81
CA PHE A 338 -8.31 10.50 0.93
C PHE A 338 -7.67 10.67 -0.45
N THR A 339 -8.27 10.11 -1.50
CA THR A 339 -7.74 10.19 -2.85
C THR A 339 -8.37 11.34 -3.64
N PHE A 340 -7.59 11.94 -4.55
CA PHE A 340 -7.95 13.13 -5.30
C PHE A 340 -7.85 12.93 -6.81
N ARG A 341 -8.65 13.67 -7.56
CA ARG A 341 -8.57 13.72 -9.03
C ARG A 341 -7.24 14.35 -9.46
N PRO A 342 -6.71 13.98 -10.65
CA PRO A 342 -5.55 14.63 -11.23
C PRO A 342 -5.69 16.15 -11.24
N GLY A 343 -4.63 16.88 -10.89
CA GLY A 343 -4.57 18.34 -10.93
C GLY A 343 -5.60 19.07 -10.07
N SER A 344 -6.24 18.43 -9.09
CA SER A 344 -7.39 19.00 -8.35
C SER A 344 -7.32 18.72 -6.86
N VAL A 345 -8.01 19.57 -6.10
CA VAL A 345 -8.33 19.37 -4.66
C VAL A 345 -9.71 18.68 -4.47
N ARG A 346 -10.35 18.22 -5.53
CA ARG A 346 -11.61 17.47 -5.45
C ARG A 346 -11.30 15.99 -5.25
N PHE A 347 -12.07 15.33 -4.41
CA PHE A 347 -11.97 13.89 -4.18
C PHE A 347 -12.13 13.10 -5.47
N ALA A 348 -11.37 12.01 -5.61
CA ALA A 348 -11.56 11.04 -6.68
C ALA A 348 -12.95 10.38 -6.52
N THR A 349 -13.64 10.19 -7.65
CA THR A 349 -14.96 9.51 -7.69
C THR A 349 -14.86 8.09 -8.22
N THR A 350 -13.68 7.68 -8.62
CA THR A 350 -13.33 6.30 -9.02
C THR A 350 -13.44 5.31 -7.87
N ASN A 351 -13.11 5.78 -6.65
CA ASN A 351 -13.30 5.01 -5.44
C ASN A 351 -14.78 5.07 -5.02
N LYS A 352 -15.44 3.91 -4.92
CA LYS A 352 -16.85 3.79 -4.50
C LYS A 352 -17.09 4.33 -3.10
N LEU A 353 -16.07 4.36 -2.24
CA LEU A 353 -16.17 4.85 -0.86
C LEU A 353 -15.95 6.35 -0.72
N SER A 354 -15.71 7.09 -1.79
CA SER A 354 -15.60 8.55 -1.72
C SER A 354 -16.86 9.22 -1.17
N SER A 355 -18.02 8.59 -1.31
CA SER A 355 -19.28 9.00 -0.66
C SER A 355 -19.22 8.93 0.87
N SER A 356 -18.34 8.10 1.43
CA SER A 356 -18.16 7.95 2.89
C SER A 356 -17.14 8.93 3.48
N TYR A 357 -16.44 9.74 2.67
CA TYR A 357 -15.38 10.63 3.15
C TYR A 357 -15.86 11.66 4.18
N GLY A 358 -17.11 12.12 4.06
CA GLY A 358 -17.72 12.99 5.09
C GLY A 358 -17.80 12.31 6.45
N MET A 359 -18.36 11.10 6.48
CA MET A 359 -18.45 10.29 7.70
C MET A 359 -17.05 9.95 8.26
N TRP A 360 -16.07 9.65 7.39
CA TRP A 360 -14.70 9.38 7.83
C TRP A 360 -14.08 10.60 8.52
N LEU A 361 -14.20 11.78 7.94
CA LEU A 361 -13.69 13.03 8.53
C LEU A 361 -14.34 13.30 9.88
N GLU A 362 -15.67 13.16 9.99
CA GLU A 362 -16.40 13.33 11.24
C GLU A 362 -15.92 12.38 12.35
N GLN A 363 -15.77 11.08 12.04
CA GLN A 363 -15.28 10.09 13.02
C GLN A 363 -13.83 10.35 13.43
N ILE A 364 -12.96 10.70 12.47
CA ILE A 364 -11.55 11.04 12.77
C ILE A 364 -11.47 12.31 13.63
N ALA A 365 -12.24 13.35 13.30
CA ALA A 365 -12.25 14.60 14.05
C ALA A 365 -12.78 14.38 15.48
N SER A 366 -13.86 13.62 15.63
CA SER A 366 -14.44 13.30 16.94
C SER A 366 -13.46 12.52 17.81
N GLU A 367 -12.79 11.51 17.26
CA GLU A 367 -11.83 10.68 17.99
C GLU A 367 -10.57 11.47 18.36
N ALA A 368 -10.07 12.33 17.45
CA ALA A 368 -8.94 13.22 17.72
C ALA A 368 -9.23 14.17 18.90
N VAL A 369 -10.46 14.71 18.97
CA VAL A 369 -10.89 15.57 20.08
C VAL A 369 -10.97 14.76 21.37
N ALA A 370 -11.63 13.60 21.36
CA ALA A 370 -11.80 12.74 22.54
C ALA A 370 -10.44 12.31 23.13
N LYS A 371 -9.48 11.98 22.29
CA LYS A 371 -8.11 11.56 22.70
C LYS A 371 -7.17 12.75 22.96
N LYS A 372 -7.63 13.99 22.76
CA LYS A 372 -6.78 15.17 22.84
C LYS A 372 -5.52 15.09 21.95
N SER A 373 -5.60 14.34 20.85
CA SER A 373 -4.50 14.16 19.91
C SER A 373 -4.38 15.31 18.94
N CYS A 374 -3.17 15.55 18.45
CA CYS A 374 -2.89 16.44 17.34
C CYS A 374 -2.68 15.63 16.07
N LEU A 375 -2.98 16.21 14.90
CA LEU A 375 -2.92 15.55 13.63
C LEU A 375 -1.95 16.23 12.67
N GLN A 376 -1.02 15.52 12.12
CA GLN A 376 -0.29 15.89 10.91
C GLN A 376 -1.10 15.41 9.69
N ILE A 377 -1.33 16.32 8.77
CA ILE A 377 -2.10 16.10 7.54
C ILE A 377 -1.15 16.31 6.38
N THR A 378 -0.76 15.23 5.70
CA THR A 378 0.27 15.28 4.66
C THR A 378 -0.32 15.01 3.30
N GLY A 379 -0.19 15.95 2.39
CA GLY A 379 -0.63 15.82 1.00
C GLY A 379 0.47 15.33 0.08
N HIS A 380 0.08 14.54 -0.92
CA HIS A 380 0.95 13.91 -1.91
C HIS A 380 0.40 14.09 -3.33
N THR A 381 1.29 13.98 -4.33
CA THR A 381 0.92 13.97 -5.76
C THR A 381 1.60 12.81 -6.48
N SER A 382 1.07 12.44 -7.66
CA SER A 382 1.80 11.64 -8.64
C SER A 382 3.05 12.41 -9.12
N PRO A 383 4.05 11.72 -9.71
CA PRO A 383 5.29 12.38 -10.16
C PRO A 383 5.13 13.21 -11.46
N THR A 384 3.92 13.28 -12.02
CA THR A 384 3.63 14.09 -13.22
C THR A 384 3.61 15.58 -12.89
N GLY A 385 4.16 16.40 -13.80
CA GLY A 385 4.26 17.84 -13.61
C GLY A 385 5.57 18.31 -12.98
N THR A 386 5.69 19.63 -12.73
CA THR A 386 6.87 20.20 -12.09
C THR A 386 6.86 20.02 -10.57
N ALA A 387 8.04 19.97 -9.95
CA ALA A 387 8.14 19.84 -8.49
C ALA A 387 7.41 20.97 -7.75
N ALA A 388 7.55 22.22 -8.21
CA ALA A 388 6.90 23.38 -7.60
C ALA A 388 5.35 23.28 -7.66
N LEU A 389 4.80 22.81 -8.79
CA LEU A 389 3.37 22.58 -8.93
C LEU A 389 2.89 21.47 -7.98
N ASN A 390 3.64 20.39 -7.89
CA ASN A 390 3.33 19.25 -7.03
C ASN A 390 3.41 19.61 -5.54
N ASP A 391 4.45 20.35 -5.13
CA ASP A 391 4.60 20.83 -3.75
C ASP A 391 3.38 21.72 -3.36
N ASN A 392 2.98 22.66 -4.22
CA ASN A 392 1.82 23.52 -3.96
C ASN A 392 0.49 22.72 -3.96
N LEU A 393 0.25 21.87 -4.95
CA LEU A 393 -1.00 21.10 -5.03
C LEU A 393 -1.16 20.13 -3.86
N SER A 394 -0.07 19.53 -3.42
CA SER A 394 -0.09 18.64 -2.25
C SER A 394 -0.45 19.39 -0.97
N LEU A 395 0.10 20.58 -0.78
CA LEU A 395 -0.25 21.45 0.37
C LEU A 395 -1.73 21.84 0.33
N LEU A 396 -2.24 22.31 -0.81
CA LEU A 396 -3.66 22.70 -0.95
C LEU A 396 -4.62 21.53 -0.64
N ARG A 397 -4.25 20.29 -0.97
CA ARG A 397 -5.03 19.09 -0.59
C ARG A 397 -5.02 18.86 0.91
N ALA A 398 -3.87 19.02 1.56
CA ALA A 398 -3.75 18.89 3.00
C ALA A 398 -4.56 19.95 3.74
N GLU A 399 -4.48 21.22 3.32
CA GLU A 399 -5.25 22.35 3.85
C GLU A 399 -6.76 22.15 3.67
N TYR A 400 -7.19 21.58 2.55
CA TYR A 400 -8.59 21.25 2.33
C TYR A 400 -9.11 20.22 3.35
N ILE A 401 -8.35 19.16 3.63
CA ILE A 401 -8.70 18.17 4.67
C ILE A 401 -8.66 18.83 6.06
N GLN A 402 -7.67 19.65 6.33
CA GLN A 402 -7.54 20.37 7.59
C GLN A 402 -8.79 21.22 7.86
N SER A 403 -9.20 22.04 6.89
CA SER A 403 -10.38 22.93 7.05
C SER A 403 -11.66 22.10 7.31
N ARG A 404 -11.83 20.96 6.63
CA ARG A 404 -12.97 20.06 6.85
C ARG A 404 -13.00 19.48 8.27
N LEU A 405 -11.85 19.01 8.78
CA LEU A 405 -11.75 18.50 10.17
C LEU A 405 -12.03 19.59 11.20
N GLU A 406 -11.56 20.81 10.96
CA GLU A 406 -11.78 21.96 11.85
C GLU A 406 -13.21 22.54 11.78
N GLU A 407 -13.89 22.39 10.64
CA GLU A 407 -15.32 22.68 10.49
C GLU A 407 -16.16 21.67 11.28
N ASP A 408 -15.86 20.37 11.15
CA ASP A 408 -16.58 19.31 11.86
C ASP A 408 -16.34 19.39 13.38
N GLN A 409 -15.12 19.76 13.81
CA GLN A 409 -14.73 19.86 15.21
C GLN A 409 -13.83 21.11 15.46
N PRO A 410 -14.43 22.25 15.85
CA PRO A 410 -13.66 23.49 16.12
C PRO A 410 -12.57 23.35 17.19
N GLY A 411 -12.65 22.33 18.04
CA GLY A 411 -11.61 21.98 19.02
C GLY A 411 -10.29 21.50 18.40
N LEU A 412 -10.25 21.22 17.09
CA LEU A 412 -9.04 20.85 16.35
C LEU A 412 -8.24 22.07 15.85
N LYS A 413 -8.80 23.27 15.87
CA LYS A 413 -8.04 24.50 15.57
C LYS A 413 -6.80 24.54 16.46
N LYS A 414 -5.64 24.79 15.88
CA LYS A 414 -4.32 24.72 16.54
C LYS A 414 -3.87 23.31 17.00
N ARG A 415 -4.54 22.26 16.53
CA ARG A 415 -4.18 20.88 16.81
C ARG A 415 -3.98 20.06 15.52
N THR A 416 -4.02 20.72 14.39
CA THR A 416 -3.80 20.17 13.06
C THR A 416 -2.66 20.90 12.37
N LEU A 417 -1.83 20.17 11.66
CA LEU A 417 -0.71 20.69 10.87
C LEU A 417 -0.79 20.16 9.45
N ALA A 418 -1.07 21.03 8.48
CA ALA A 418 -1.05 20.67 7.07
C ALA A 418 0.35 20.80 6.48
N ALA A 419 0.76 19.84 5.67
CA ALA A 419 2.03 19.83 4.96
C ALA A 419 1.85 19.23 3.55
N GLY A 420 2.59 19.77 2.57
CA GLY A 420 2.68 19.21 1.23
C GLY A 420 4.07 18.66 0.99
N VAL A 421 4.17 17.42 0.49
CA VAL A 421 5.46 16.78 0.17
C VAL A 421 5.62 16.53 -1.33
N GLY A 422 4.66 16.98 -2.14
CA GLY A 422 4.69 16.77 -3.59
C GLY A 422 4.74 15.29 -3.95
N SER A 423 5.62 14.95 -4.88
CA SER A 423 5.84 13.58 -5.35
C SER A 423 7.04 12.87 -4.70
N LYS A 424 7.52 13.37 -3.56
CA LYS A 424 8.73 12.83 -2.91
C LYS A 424 8.50 11.46 -2.25
N GLU A 425 7.25 11.16 -1.88
CA GLU A 425 6.86 9.96 -1.14
C GLU A 425 5.78 9.17 -1.91
N ASN A 426 6.07 8.82 -3.17
CA ASN A 426 5.15 8.05 -3.98
C ASN A 426 5.05 6.60 -3.49
N ILE A 427 3.84 6.04 -3.51
CA ILE A 427 3.58 4.62 -3.28
C ILE A 427 3.85 3.84 -4.57
N VAL A 428 3.25 4.28 -5.68
CA VAL A 428 3.37 3.66 -7.00
C VAL A 428 4.46 4.33 -7.84
N GLY A 429 4.36 5.63 -8.05
CA GLY A 429 5.42 6.45 -8.64
C GLY A 429 5.74 6.13 -10.10
N THR A 430 4.79 5.58 -10.87
CA THR A 430 5.04 5.24 -12.28
C THR A 430 5.08 6.44 -13.21
N GLY A 431 4.44 7.54 -12.83
CA GLY A 431 4.34 8.76 -13.63
C GLY A 431 3.46 8.62 -14.88
N ARG A 432 2.61 7.60 -14.95
CA ARG A 432 1.63 7.43 -16.03
C ARG A 432 0.36 8.24 -15.84
N ASP A 433 0.12 8.73 -14.61
CA ASP A 433 -1.07 9.47 -14.17
C ASP A 433 -2.41 8.76 -14.46
N ASP A 434 -2.34 7.44 -14.58
CA ASP A 434 -3.49 6.56 -14.73
C ASP A 434 -4.11 6.19 -13.36
N ALA A 435 -4.98 5.19 -13.36
CA ALA A 435 -5.62 4.71 -12.13
C ALA A 435 -4.62 4.16 -11.10
N SER A 436 -3.45 3.64 -11.53
CA SER A 436 -2.43 3.15 -10.61
C SER A 436 -1.80 4.26 -9.77
N ASP A 437 -1.60 5.44 -10.36
CA ASP A 437 -1.07 6.62 -9.67
C ASP A 437 -2.13 7.32 -8.78
N GLU A 438 -3.36 6.84 -8.73
CA GLU A 438 -4.39 7.41 -7.84
C GLU A 438 -3.95 7.37 -6.37
N LEU A 439 -3.22 6.32 -5.98
CA LEU A 439 -2.67 6.17 -4.64
C LEU A 439 -1.62 7.22 -4.29
N ASP A 440 -0.94 7.75 -5.30
CA ASP A 440 0.02 8.84 -5.12
C ASP A 440 -0.68 10.19 -4.93
N ARG A 441 -1.91 10.35 -5.44
CA ARG A 441 -2.72 11.57 -5.31
C ARG A 441 -3.60 11.51 -4.07
N ARG A 442 -2.97 11.55 -2.91
CA ARG A 442 -3.64 11.31 -1.62
C ARG A 442 -3.32 12.35 -0.56
N VAL A 443 -4.11 12.34 0.50
CA VAL A 443 -3.79 12.95 1.79
C VAL A 443 -3.83 11.87 2.86
N GLU A 444 -2.79 11.83 3.68
CA GLU A 444 -2.66 10.97 4.85
C GLU A 444 -2.79 11.77 6.14
N LEU A 445 -3.33 11.14 7.18
CA LEU A 445 -3.40 11.71 8.52
C LEU A 445 -2.57 10.86 9.48
N LYS A 446 -1.81 11.54 10.34
CA LYS A 446 -0.98 10.87 11.35
C LYS A 446 -1.19 11.56 12.70
N PRO A 447 -1.50 10.82 13.78
CA PRO A 447 -1.44 11.35 15.13
C PRO A 447 0.00 11.77 15.46
N ILE A 448 0.16 12.92 16.11
CA ILE A 448 1.46 13.42 16.58
C ILE A 448 1.36 13.75 18.08
N GLU A 449 2.47 13.52 18.80
CA GLU A 449 2.52 13.71 20.25
C GLU A 449 2.57 15.18 20.65
N ALA A 450 3.26 16.02 19.87
CA ALA A 450 3.36 17.45 20.11
C ALA A 450 2.44 18.22 19.17
N CYS A 451 1.59 19.07 19.73
CA CYS A 451 0.78 20.00 18.94
C CYS A 451 1.65 21.14 18.39
N PRO A 452 1.34 21.68 17.20
CA PRO A 452 2.03 22.79 16.60
C PRO A 452 1.92 24.08 17.42
#